data_87f57e7654ba956920fb674658ba6921
#
_entry.id   87f57e7654ba956920fb674658ba6921
#
_cell.length_a   1.000
_cell.length_b   1.000
_cell.length_c   1.000
_cell.angle_alpha   90.00
_cell.angle_beta   90.00
_cell.angle_gamma   90.00
#
_symmetry.space_group_name_H-M   'P 1'
#
loop_
_entity.id
_entity.type
_entity.pdbx_description
1 polymer ?
#
loop_
_entity_poly.entity_id
_entity_poly.type
_entity_poly.pdbx_seq_one_letter_code
_entity_poly.pdbx_strand_id
1 'polypeptide(L)'
;FVCGFQITLVGTHIPGYMQDRGMGGWSATIILALIGFFNIFGTLGMGYLGTKYKKKNLLCILYTLRALSICIFIFSPPSLLNSIIFGITFGLLWLSTVPPTNGIVAQIFGTKYLSTLFGIVFLCHQFGAFAGAFLGGYFFDTFGSYDYAWYIAIGLSIFATIVHFPIDERKIQRVDNTI
;
A
#
# COMPACT_ATOMS: atom_id res chain seq x y z
N PHE A 1 1.43 -6.28 -5.90
CA PHE A 1 0.07 -6.10 -6.39
C PHE A 1 -0.76 -5.22 -5.44
N VAL A 2 -0.93 -5.63 -4.17
CA VAL A 2 -1.80 -4.95 -3.19
C VAL A 2 -1.45 -3.48 -3.00
N CYS A 3 -0.15 -3.17 -2.88
CA CYS A 3 0.32 -1.80 -2.77
C CYS A 3 -0.11 -0.94 -3.97
N GLY A 4 0.10 -1.43 -5.19
CA GLY A 4 -0.31 -0.73 -6.41
C GLY A 4 -1.82 -0.48 -6.47
N PHE A 5 -2.60 -1.50 -6.17
CA PHE A 5 -4.07 -1.39 -6.12
C PHE A 5 -4.53 -0.24 -5.21
N GLN A 6 -4.03 -0.21 -3.98
CA GLN A 6 -4.45 0.79 -2.99
C GLN A 6 -3.97 2.19 -3.31
N ILE A 7 -2.72 2.33 -3.76
CA ILE A 7 -2.15 3.63 -4.13
C ILE A 7 -2.96 4.25 -5.25
N THR A 8 -3.26 3.49 -6.29
CA THR A 8 -3.95 4.03 -7.45
C THR A 8 -5.44 4.22 -7.16
N LEU A 9 -6.09 3.31 -6.42
CA LEU A 9 -7.47 3.50 -5.97
C LEU A 9 -7.61 4.83 -5.21
N VAL A 10 -6.77 5.06 -4.20
CA VAL A 10 -6.81 6.29 -3.41
C VAL A 10 -6.44 7.50 -4.26
N GLY A 11 -5.32 7.45 -4.99
CA GLY A 11 -4.85 8.60 -5.78
C GLY A 11 -5.85 9.05 -6.85
N THR A 12 -6.57 8.12 -7.46
CA THR A 12 -7.50 8.41 -8.56
C THR A 12 -8.91 8.74 -8.06
N HIS A 13 -9.41 8.01 -7.06
CA HIS A 13 -10.84 8.05 -6.73
C HIS A 13 -11.18 8.84 -5.46
N ILE A 14 -10.20 9.28 -4.65
CA ILE A 14 -10.47 10.13 -3.47
C ILE A 14 -11.27 11.39 -3.83
N PRO A 15 -10.99 12.12 -4.93
CA PRO A 15 -11.77 13.31 -5.26
C PRO A 15 -13.25 13.01 -5.47
N GLY A 16 -13.58 12.00 -6.27
CA GLY A 16 -14.96 11.57 -6.51
C GLY A 16 -15.62 11.04 -5.23
N TYR A 17 -14.93 10.18 -4.49
CA TYR A 17 -15.44 9.62 -3.24
C TYR A 17 -15.79 10.69 -2.20
N MET A 18 -14.97 11.76 -2.08
CA MET A 18 -15.25 12.84 -1.16
C MET A 18 -16.45 13.69 -1.61
N GLN A 19 -16.62 13.89 -2.91
CA GLN A 19 -17.80 14.59 -3.46
C GLN A 19 -19.09 13.81 -3.17
N ASP A 20 -19.09 12.48 -3.40
CA ASP A 20 -20.25 11.63 -3.12
C ASP A 20 -20.64 11.64 -1.65
N ARG A 21 -19.68 11.82 -0.75
CA ARG A 21 -19.93 11.95 0.67
C ARG A 21 -20.30 13.37 1.11
N GLY A 22 -20.58 14.26 0.17
CA GLY A 22 -20.96 15.66 0.45
C GLY A 22 -19.82 16.55 0.93
N MET A 23 -18.57 16.08 0.82
CA MET A 23 -17.38 16.85 1.16
C MET A 23 -16.86 17.55 -0.11
N GLY A 24 -16.62 18.86 -0.02
CA GLY A 24 -16.08 19.62 -1.15
C GLY A 24 -14.69 19.13 -1.61
N GLY A 25 -14.31 19.45 -2.85
CA GLY A 25 -13.03 19.05 -3.45
C GLY A 25 -11.78 19.46 -2.65
N TRP A 26 -11.90 20.45 -1.78
CA TRP A 26 -10.85 20.86 -0.85
C TRP A 26 -10.42 19.74 0.12
N SER A 27 -11.36 18.91 0.58
CA SER A 27 -11.07 17.78 1.46
C SER A 27 -10.18 16.72 0.78
N ALA A 28 -10.42 16.44 -0.50
CA ALA A 28 -9.59 15.54 -1.29
C ALA A 28 -8.17 16.10 -1.47
N THR A 29 -8.06 17.39 -1.75
CA THR A 29 -6.77 18.08 -1.87
C THR A 29 -5.95 17.97 -0.57
N ILE A 30 -6.58 18.17 0.59
CA ILE A 30 -5.93 18.02 1.90
C ILE A 30 -5.47 16.58 2.09
N ILE A 31 -6.29 15.58 1.80
CA ILE A 31 -5.90 14.17 1.91
C ILE A 31 -4.65 13.88 1.08
N LEU A 32 -4.66 14.23 -0.21
CA LEU A 32 -3.55 13.94 -1.11
C LEU A 32 -2.28 14.70 -0.74
N ALA A 33 -2.39 15.96 -0.29
CA ALA A 33 -1.26 16.75 0.18
C ALA A 33 -0.63 16.15 1.45
N LEU A 34 -1.45 15.74 2.41
CA LEU A 34 -0.99 15.08 3.63
C LEU A 34 -0.36 13.72 3.32
N ILE A 35 -0.94 12.93 2.42
CA ILE A 35 -0.35 11.66 1.96
C ILE A 35 1.06 11.92 1.40
N GLY A 36 1.21 12.87 0.49
CA GLY A 36 2.51 13.21 -0.10
C GLY A 36 3.53 13.63 0.95
N PHE A 37 3.15 14.50 1.88
CA PHE A 37 4.03 15.00 2.93
C PHE A 37 4.45 13.91 3.92
N PHE A 38 3.50 13.16 4.48
CA PHE A 38 3.78 12.14 5.49
C PHE A 38 4.43 10.89 4.91
N ASN A 39 4.29 10.63 3.60
CA ASN A 39 5.00 9.56 2.92
C ASN A 39 6.54 9.66 3.04
N ILE A 40 7.09 10.87 3.11
CA ILE A 40 8.53 11.09 3.30
C ILE A 40 8.97 10.44 4.61
N PHE A 41 8.27 10.75 5.70
CA PHE A 41 8.61 10.23 7.03
C PHE A 41 8.37 8.72 7.15
N GLY A 42 7.27 8.24 6.57
CA GLY A 42 6.94 6.83 6.56
C GLY A 42 7.99 5.98 5.84
N THR A 43 8.38 6.39 4.64
CA THR A 43 9.36 5.68 3.82
C THR A 43 10.76 5.68 4.47
N LEU A 44 11.23 6.83 4.96
CA LEU A 44 12.51 6.93 5.66
C LEU A 44 12.50 6.13 6.96
N GLY A 45 11.42 6.24 7.75
CA GLY A 45 11.27 5.49 8.99
C GLY A 45 11.29 3.98 8.76
N MET A 46 10.58 3.48 7.75
CA MET A 46 10.58 2.05 7.43
C MET A 46 11.89 1.56 6.80
N GLY A 47 12.60 2.41 6.08
CA GLY A 47 13.99 2.15 5.66
C GLY A 47 14.89 1.90 6.88
N TYR A 48 14.83 2.79 7.88
CA TYR A 48 15.59 2.65 9.12
C TYR A 48 15.15 1.43 9.94
N LEU A 49 13.85 1.21 10.14
CA LEU A 49 13.35 0.05 10.88
C LEU A 49 13.70 -1.27 10.20
N GLY A 50 13.77 -1.30 8.86
CA GLY A 50 14.20 -2.46 8.08
C GLY A 50 15.64 -2.89 8.32
N THR A 51 16.49 -2.03 8.91
CA THR A 51 17.85 -2.40 9.35
C THR A 51 17.85 -3.11 10.70
N LYS A 52 16.84 -2.88 11.54
CA LYS A 52 16.77 -3.38 12.92
C LYS A 52 15.85 -4.57 13.12
N TYR A 53 14.77 -4.64 12.34
CA TYR A 53 13.71 -5.62 12.53
C TYR A 53 13.55 -6.52 11.31
N LYS A 54 12.93 -7.69 11.51
CA LYS A 54 12.56 -8.60 10.41
C LYS A 54 11.60 -7.88 9.46
N LYS A 55 11.95 -7.81 8.19
CA LYS A 55 11.25 -7.05 7.16
C LYS A 55 9.85 -7.60 6.90
N LYS A 56 9.67 -8.94 7.00
CA LYS A 56 8.36 -9.58 6.91
C LYS A 56 7.39 -9.07 7.98
N ASN A 57 7.86 -8.92 9.22
CA ASN A 57 7.02 -8.42 10.31
C ASN A 57 6.61 -6.96 10.07
N LEU A 58 7.55 -6.15 9.56
CA LEU A 58 7.25 -4.77 9.17
C LEU A 58 6.19 -4.72 8.08
N LEU A 59 6.26 -5.60 7.08
CA LEU A 59 5.26 -5.69 6.02
C LEU A 59 3.89 -6.13 6.56
N CYS A 60 3.85 -7.14 7.44
CA CYS A 60 2.61 -7.54 8.10
C CYS A 60 1.97 -6.37 8.85
N ILE A 61 2.75 -5.65 9.66
CA ILE A 61 2.27 -4.49 10.42
C ILE A 61 1.76 -3.40 9.47
N LEU A 62 2.51 -3.08 8.41
CA LEU A 62 2.12 -2.07 7.43
C LEU A 62 0.79 -2.38 6.76
N TYR A 63 0.60 -3.62 6.29
CA TYR A 63 -0.65 -3.99 5.63
C TYR A 63 -1.82 -4.07 6.61
N THR A 64 -1.59 -4.51 7.85
CA THR A 64 -2.62 -4.46 8.90
C THR A 64 -3.03 -3.03 9.21
N LEU A 65 -2.06 -2.12 9.38
CA LEU A 65 -2.35 -0.70 9.63
C LEU A 65 -3.06 -0.03 8.43
N ARG A 66 -2.74 -0.43 7.20
CA ARG A 66 -3.47 0.04 6.01
C ARG A 66 -4.93 -0.40 6.02
N ALA A 67 -5.21 -1.69 6.30
CA ALA A 67 -6.57 -2.18 6.43
C ALA A 67 -7.32 -1.36 7.48
N LEU A 68 -6.71 -1.15 8.65
CA LEU A 68 -7.31 -0.39 9.75
C LEU A 68 -7.56 1.08 9.36
N SER A 69 -6.59 1.73 8.71
CA SER A 69 -6.72 3.13 8.26
C SER A 69 -7.86 3.29 7.25
N ILE A 70 -7.99 2.36 6.29
CA ILE A 70 -9.10 2.36 5.33
C ILE A 70 -10.43 2.11 6.04
N CYS A 71 -10.50 1.11 6.94
CA CYS A 71 -11.72 0.83 7.71
C CYS A 71 -12.19 2.07 8.49
N ILE A 72 -11.29 2.71 9.24
CA ILE A 72 -11.64 3.91 10.00
C ILE A 72 -12.17 5.00 9.04
N PHE A 73 -11.51 5.21 7.91
CA PHE A 73 -11.88 6.24 6.96
C PHE A 73 -13.28 6.04 6.37
N ILE A 74 -13.60 4.83 5.91
CA ILE A 74 -14.87 4.57 5.22
C ILE A 74 -16.06 4.43 6.18
N PHE A 75 -15.85 3.87 7.38
CA PHE A 75 -16.92 3.65 8.36
C PHE A 75 -17.16 4.84 9.30
N SER A 76 -16.25 5.81 9.36
CA SER A 76 -16.46 7.03 10.12
C SER A 76 -17.32 8.05 9.36
N PRO A 77 -18.05 8.92 10.08
CA PRO A 77 -18.77 10.01 9.44
C PRO A 77 -17.83 10.91 8.61
N PRO A 78 -18.28 11.39 7.44
CA PRO A 78 -17.49 12.31 6.63
C PRO A 78 -17.24 13.60 7.40
N SER A 79 -15.98 13.93 7.60
CA SER A 79 -15.57 15.15 8.31
C SER A 79 -14.15 15.52 7.89
N LEU A 80 -13.82 16.81 8.07
CA LEU A 80 -12.46 17.29 7.84
C LEU A 80 -11.44 16.58 8.73
N LEU A 81 -11.80 16.31 9.99
CA LEU A 81 -10.95 15.58 10.92
C LEU A 81 -10.65 14.14 10.43
N ASN A 82 -11.68 13.41 9.97
CA ASN A 82 -11.50 12.07 9.40
C ASN A 82 -10.59 12.11 8.17
N SER A 83 -10.75 13.12 7.30
CA SER A 83 -9.89 13.34 6.13
C SER A 83 -8.43 13.58 6.52
N ILE A 84 -8.18 14.40 7.53
CA ILE A 84 -6.83 14.69 8.03
C ILE A 84 -6.20 13.44 8.64
N ILE A 85 -6.93 12.71 9.50
CA ILE A 85 -6.45 11.46 10.11
C ILE A 85 -6.09 10.44 9.04
N PHE A 86 -6.96 10.26 8.04
CA PHE A 86 -6.69 9.35 6.92
C PHE A 86 -5.46 9.80 6.12
N GLY A 87 -5.37 11.08 5.76
CA GLY A 87 -4.24 11.62 5.00
C GLY A 87 -2.90 11.41 5.71
N ILE A 88 -2.85 11.62 7.03
CA ILE A 88 -1.64 11.41 7.85
C ILE A 88 -1.32 9.91 7.95
N THR A 89 -2.27 9.10 8.40
CA THR A 89 -2.04 7.66 8.66
C THR A 89 -1.74 6.91 7.39
N PHE A 90 -2.53 7.10 6.35
CA PHE A 90 -2.31 6.45 5.06
C PHE A 90 -1.05 6.97 4.38
N GLY A 91 -0.72 8.26 4.55
CA GLY A 91 0.51 8.87 4.06
C GLY A 91 1.76 8.21 4.67
N LEU A 92 1.80 8.04 5.99
CA LEU A 92 2.89 7.30 6.66
C LEU A 92 3.05 5.88 6.13
N LEU A 93 1.99 5.27 5.62
CA LEU A 93 1.98 3.90 5.12
C LEU A 93 2.14 3.82 3.59
N TRP A 94 2.09 4.94 2.85
CA TRP A 94 1.94 5.02 1.39
C TRP A 94 2.96 4.19 0.62
N LEU A 95 4.24 4.59 0.61
CA LEU A 95 5.33 3.83 -0.01
C LEU A 95 6.22 3.11 1.01
N SER A 96 5.81 3.07 2.26
CA SER A 96 6.58 2.46 3.35
C SER A 96 6.82 0.96 3.19
N THR A 97 6.07 0.30 2.29
CA THR A 97 6.30 -1.10 1.94
C THR A 97 7.50 -1.30 1.01
N VAL A 98 7.94 -0.28 0.29
CA VAL A 98 9.02 -0.40 -0.72
C VAL A 98 10.37 -0.77 -0.11
N PRO A 99 10.88 -0.07 0.95
CA PRO A 99 12.16 -0.42 1.54
C PRO A 99 12.22 -1.84 2.10
N PRO A 100 11.27 -2.32 2.92
CA PRO A 100 11.32 -3.70 3.43
C PRO A 100 11.12 -4.74 2.33
N THR A 101 10.29 -4.49 1.30
CA THR A 101 10.13 -5.41 0.17
C THR A 101 11.43 -5.58 -0.60
N ASN A 102 12.08 -4.47 -0.97
CA ASN A 102 13.39 -4.52 -1.63
C ASN A 102 14.45 -5.19 -0.76
N GLY A 103 14.43 -4.89 0.53
CA GLY A 103 15.33 -5.49 1.51
C GLY A 103 15.16 -7.01 1.67
N ILE A 104 13.92 -7.55 1.63
CA ILE A 104 13.67 -9.00 1.64
C ILE A 104 14.22 -9.65 0.37
N VAL A 105 13.96 -9.07 -0.80
CA VAL A 105 14.47 -9.60 -2.07
C VAL A 105 15.98 -9.64 -2.07
N ALA A 106 16.64 -8.56 -1.62
CA ALA A 106 18.10 -8.50 -1.52
C ALA A 106 18.66 -9.52 -0.53
N GLN A 107 17.98 -9.73 0.60
CA GLN A 107 18.43 -10.63 1.67
C GLN A 107 18.31 -12.09 1.26
N ILE A 108 17.23 -12.49 0.62
CA ILE A 108 16.96 -13.89 0.23
C ILE A 108 17.76 -14.27 -1.01
N PHE A 109 17.75 -13.44 -2.05
CA PHE A 109 18.30 -13.77 -3.36
C PHE A 109 19.68 -13.20 -3.63
N GLY A 110 20.16 -12.31 -2.75
CA GLY A 110 21.40 -11.57 -2.94
C GLY A 110 21.24 -10.38 -3.88
N THR A 111 22.33 -9.63 -4.06
CA THR A 111 22.30 -8.35 -4.83
C THR A 111 22.55 -8.52 -6.31
N LYS A 112 23.08 -9.68 -6.76
CA LYS A 112 23.49 -9.91 -8.18
C LYS A 112 22.36 -9.70 -9.18
N TYR A 113 21.12 -10.11 -8.84
CA TYR A 113 19.95 -9.99 -9.72
C TYR A 113 18.84 -9.11 -9.11
N LEU A 114 19.22 -8.25 -8.15
CA LEU A 114 18.25 -7.45 -7.39
C LEU A 114 17.37 -6.59 -8.29
N SER A 115 17.96 -5.90 -9.28
CA SER A 115 17.22 -5.03 -10.19
C SER A 115 16.18 -5.80 -11.01
N THR A 116 16.54 -6.97 -11.54
CA THR A 116 15.61 -7.82 -12.31
C THR A 116 14.47 -8.34 -11.44
N LEU A 117 14.80 -8.87 -10.25
CA LEU A 117 13.80 -9.41 -9.33
C LEU A 117 12.86 -8.32 -8.83
N PHE A 118 13.41 -7.14 -8.51
CA PHE A 118 12.59 -6.01 -8.10
C PHE A 118 11.75 -5.46 -9.24
N GLY A 119 12.25 -5.53 -10.50
CA GLY A 119 11.47 -5.22 -11.69
C GLY A 119 10.24 -6.12 -11.83
N ILE A 120 10.34 -7.42 -11.55
CA ILE A 120 9.21 -8.36 -11.54
C ILE A 120 8.21 -8.00 -10.42
N VAL A 121 8.71 -7.70 -9.23
CA VAL A 121 7.87 -7.24 -8.11
C VAL A 121 7.13 -5.96 -8.49
N PHE A 122 7.83 -5.02 -9.15
CA PHE A 122 7.24 -3.77 -9.60
C PHE A 122 6.24 -3.96 -10.74
N LEU A 123 6.45 -4.91 -11.63
CA LEU A 123 5.46 -5.29 -12.64
C LEU A 123 4.15 -5.78 -11.99
N CYS A 124 4.23 -6.61 -10.96
CA CYS A 124 3.05 -7.01 -10.19
C CYS A 124 2.36 -5.82 -9.51
N HIS A 125 3.14 -4.83 -9.03
CA HIS A 125 2.61 -3.57 -8.52
C HIS A 125 1.81 -2.82 -9.60
N GLN A 126 2.32 -2.74 -10.84
CA GLN A 126 1.63 -2.06 -11.94
C GLN A 126 0.32 -2.74 -12.34
N PHE A 127 0.24 -4.08 -12.31
CA PHE A 127 -1.04 -4.78 -12.48
C PHE A 127 -2.03 -4.45 -11.37
N GLY A 128 -1.54 -4.31 -10.13
CA GLY A 128 -2.35 -3.84 -9.02
C GLY A 128 -2.85 -2.42 -9.24
N ALA A 129 -1.96 -1.53 -9.68
CA ALA A 129 -2.29 -0.13 -9.96
C ALA A 129 -3.37 0.00 -11.05
N PHE A 130 -3.21 -0.76 -12.15
CA PHE A 130 -4.25 -0.85 -13.19
C PHE A 130 -5.60 -1.31 -12.61
N ALA A 131 -5.59 -2.41 -11.84
CA ALA A 131 -6.81 -2.95 -11.25
C ALA A 131 -7.48 -1.95 -10.28
N GLY A 132 -6.70 -1.22 -9.48
CA GLY A 132 -7.21 -0.21 -8.54
C GLY A 132 -7.87 0.97 -9.23
N ALA A 133 -7.25 1.49 -10.29
CA ALA A 133 -7.85 2.55 -11.09
C ALA A 133 -9.11 2.08 -11.82
N PHE A 134 -9.01 0.93 -12.51
CA PHE A 134 -10.11 0.41 -13.33
C PHE A 134 -11.32 0.00 -12.49
N LEU A 135 -11.12 -0.81 -11.44
CA LEU A 135 -12.22 -1.31 -10.63
C LEU A 135 -12.91 -0.21 -9.82
N GLY A 136 -12.17 0.81 -9.37
CA GLY A 136 -12.78 1.97 -8.72
C GLY A 136 -13.79 2.67 -9.61
N GLY A 137 -13.42 2.97 -10.88
CA GLY A 137 -14.33 3.54 -11.87
C GLY A 137 -15.46 2.59 -12.25
N TYR A 138 -15.15 1.33 -12.55
CA TYR A 138 -16.14 0.32 -12.92
C TYR A 138 -17.25 0.13 -11.87
N PHE A 139 -16.88 0.05 -10.59
CA PHE A 139 -17.88 -0.08 -9.52
C PHE A 139 -18.72 1.18 -9.37
N PHE A 140 -18.11 2.35 -9.51
CA PHE A 140 -18.85 3.59 -9.48
C PHE A 140 -19.84 3.69 -10.64
N ASP A 141 -19.41 3.40 -11.87
CA ASP A 141 -20.27 3.46 -13.05
C ASP A 141 -21.42 2.43 -13.00
N THR A 142 -21.17 1.26 -12.39
CA THR A 142 -22.15 0.16 -12.34
C THR A 142 -23.10 0.27 -11.14
N PHE A 143 -22.60 0.66 -9.97
CA PHE A 143 -23.35 0.63 -8.71
C PHE A 143 -23.58 2.00 -8.09
N GLY A 144 -22.99 3.07 -8.65
CA GLY A 144 -23.09 4.43 -8.10
C GLY A 144 -22.33 4.60 -6.78
N SER A 145 -21.38 3.70 -6.45
CA SER A 145 -20.63 3.76 -5.20
C SER A 145 -19.21 3.18 -5.36
N TYR A 146 -18.27 3.73 -4.61
CA TYR A 146 -16.90 3.21 -4.47
C TYR A 146 -16.76 2.12 -3.41
N ASP A 147 -17.79 1.77 -2.66
CA ASP A 147 -17.72 0.92 -1.47
C ASP A 147 -17.11 -0.46 -1.77
N TYR A 148 -17.48 -1.08 -2.89
CA TYR A 148 -16.91 -2.36 -3.31
C TYR A 148 -15.40 -2.29 -3.53
N ALA A 149 -14.90 -1.20 -4.11
CA ALA A 149 -13.46 -1.02 -4.30
C ALA A 149 -12.73 -0.88 -2.96
N TRP A 150 -13.32 -0.16 -2.00
CA TRP A 150 -12.77 -0.04 -0.65
C TRP A 150 -12.77 -1.37 0.10
N TYR A 151 -13.85 -2.17 0.01
CA TYR A 151 -13.89 -3.50 0.64
C TYR A 151 -12.85 -4.45 0.06
N ILE A 152 -12.63 -4.42 -1.27
CA ILE A 152 -11.55 -5.16 -1.92
C ILE A 152 -10.18 -4.68 -1.40
N ALA A 153 -9.97 -3.38 -1.26
CA ALA A 153 -8.72 -2.83 -0.74
C ALA A 153 -8.42 -3.32 0.69
N ILE A 154 -9.44 -3.41 1.57
CA ILE A 154 -9.32 -3.99 2.91
C ILE A 154 -8.99 -5.48 2.83
N GLY A 155 -9.74 -6.24 2.04
CA GLY A 155 -9.54 -7.68 1.86
C GLY A 155 -8.13 -8.00 1.35
N LEU A 156 -7.63 -7.23 0.38
CA LEU A 156 -6.28 -7.34 -0.15
C LEU A 156 -5.21 -7.02 0.91
N SER A 157 -5.45 -6.06 1.80
CA SER A 157 -4.53 -5.77 2.91
C SER A 157 -4.43 -6.94 3.88
N ILE A 158 -5.57 -7.52 4.25
CA ILE A 158 -5.62 -8.70 5.13
C ILE A 158 -4.91 -9.87 4.45
N PHE A 159 -5.20 -10.12 3.18
CA PHE A 159 -4.52 -11.14 2.37
C PHE A 159 -3.01 -10.94 2.36
N ALA A 160 -2.55 -9.70 2.11
CA ALA A 160 -1.12 -9.39 2.12
C ALA A 160 -0.49 -9.68 3.50
N THR A 161 -1.15 -9.32 4.59
CA THR A 161 -0.67 -9.62 5.95
C THR A 161 -0.47 -11.13 6.13
N ILE A 162 -1.44 -11.94 5.72
CA ILE A 162 -1.40 -13.40 5.85
C ILE A 162 -0.26 -14.00 5.03
N VAL A 163 -0.10 -13.56 3.77
CA VAL A 163 0.93 -14.08 2.84
C VAL A 163 2.35 -13.69 3.28
N HIS A 164 2.54 -12.54 3.92
CA HIS A 164 3.86 -12.14 4.39
C HIS A 164 4.29 -12.85 5.68
N PHE A 165 3.34 -13.34 6.48
CA PHE A 165 3.64 -13.99 7.76
C PHE A 165 4.56 -15.21 7.66
N PRO A 166 4.36 -16.17 6.72
CA PRO A 166 5.20 -17.37 6.60
C PRO A 166 6.54 -17.14 5.91
N ILE A 167 6.85 -15.95 5.39
CA ILE A 167 8.10 -15.70 4.67
C ILE A 167 9.30 -16.04 5.56
N ASP A 168 10.22 -16.87 5.05
CA ASP A 168 11.53 -17.08 5.65
C ASP A 168 12.56 -16.14 5.00
N GLU A 169 13.16 -15.28 5.80
CA GLU A 169 14.14 -14.28 5.33
C GLU A 169 15.57 -14.85 5.21
N ARG A 170 15.77 -16.16 5.37
CA ARG A 170 17.10 -16.77 5.23
C ARG A 170 17.57 -16.67 3.79
N LYS A 171 18.86 -16.43 3.64
CA LYS A 171 19.50 -16.40 2.32
C LYS A 171 19.46 -17.80 1.70
N ILE A 172 19.06 -17.89 0.43
CA ILE A 172 19.11 -19.12 -0.35
C ILE A 172 20.60 -19.46 -0.57
N GLN A 173 21.04 -20.61 -0.06
CA GLN A 173 22.34 -21.16 -0.40
C GLN A 173 22.29 -21.65 -1.84
N ARG A 174 23.00 -20.98 -2.73
CA ARG A 174 23.22 -21.51 -4.08
C ARG A 174 24.31 -22.56 -3.96
N VAL A 175 24.02 -23.79 -4.43
CA VAL A 175 25.06 -24.77 -4.70
C VAL A 175 25.84 -24.20 -5.89
N ASP A 176 27.04 -23.67 -5.63
CA ASP A 176 27.97 -23.33 -6.70
C ASP A 176 28.39 -24.65 -7.34
N ASN A 177 27.70 -25.07 -8.38
CA ASN A 177 28.18 -26.07 -9.32
C ASN A 177 29.28 -25.38 -10.16
N THR A 178 30.46 -25.19 -9.54
CA THR A 178 31.68 -24.97 -10.29
C THR A 178 32.04 -26.33 -10.92
N ILE A 179 31.64 -26.55 -12.16
CA ILE A 179 32.27 -27.46 -13.12
C ILE A 179 33.06 -26.60 -14.07
#